data_a5c54ffb440b748445301cb426a7e492
#
_entry.id   a5c54ffb440b748445301cb426a7e492
#
_cell.length_a   1.000
_cell.length_b   1.000
_cell.length_c   1.000
_cell.angle_alpha   90.00
_cell.angle_beta   90.00
_cell.angle_gamma   90.00
#
_symmetry.space_group_name_H-M   'P 1'
#
loop_
_entity.id
_entity.type
_entity.pdbx_description
1 polymer ?
#
loop_
_entity_poly.entity_id
_entity_poly.type
_entity_poly.pdbx_seq_one_letter_code
_entity_poly.pdbx_strand_id
1 'polypeptide(L)'
;VTTDLRGFKYIKNYKNEEIKIINSKPILSKNLLKVFFGFFTIIFSLFDSLIFLIKQKPKLIIGMGGYSSFSICFAAFILSIPIILYENNLVIGKVNKFLLPFAKKIAVSTENIKGLKNKNKVSFSGYLLRKEIFTIQKNHSKFEKKDLSILIIGGSQSAKIFSELLPSVLIKCHQNGIKFQVFQQCLEEQQDKIKDIYKRLNFDFKLF
;
A
#
# COMPACT_ATOMS: atom_id res chain seq x y z
N VAL A 1 14.01 -3.54 9.84
CA VAL A 1 13.01 -3.07 8.86
C VAL A 1 12.95 -1.55 8.87
N THR A 2 12.85 -0.93 7.68
CA THR A 2 12.67 0.54 7.58
C THR A 2 11.31 0.85 6.98
N THR A 3 10.64 1.89 7.49
CA THR A 3 9.31 2.30 7.05
C THR A 3 9.06 3.79 7.33
N ASP A 4 8.00 4.37 6.77
CA ASP A 4 7.51 5.69 7.17
C ASP A 4 6.47 5.58 8.32
N LEU A 5 6.01 6.72 8.83
CA LEU A 5 5.00 6.77 9.89
C LEU A 5 3.68 6.06 9.51
N ARG A 6 3.32 6.03 8.23
CA ARG A 6 2.11 5.35 7.76
C ARG A 6 2.28 3.84 7.81
N GLY A 7 3.41 3.34 7.29
CA GLY A 7 3.73 1.92 7.34
C GLY A 7 3.94 1.40 8.76
N PHE A 8 4.51 2.22 9.65
CA PHE A 8 4.72 1.86 11.05
C PHE A 8 3.43 1.46 11.77
N LYS A 9 2.31 2.11 11.47
CA LYS A 9 1.00 1.76 12.05
C LYS A 9 0.61 0.29 11.83
N TYR A 10 1.02 -0.30 10.70
CA TYR A 10 0.70 -1.69 10.34
C TYR A 10 1.68 -2.71 10.89
N ILE A 11 2.92 -2.30 11.21
CA ILE A 11 3.98 -3.23 11.63
C ILE A 11 4.40 -3.07 13.09
N LYS A 12 3.87 -2.09 13.83
CA LYS A 12 4.22 -1.81 15.25
C LYS A 12 4.07 -3.01 16.19
N ASN A 13 3.23 -3.98 15.84
CA ASN A 13 2.96 -5.16 16.65
C ASN A 13 3.94 -6.32 16.39
N TYR A 14 4.84 -6.20 15.41
CA TYR A 14 5.88 -7.20 15.16
C TYR A 14 7.02 -7.01 16.17
N LYS A 15 6.94 -7.74 17.30
CA LYS A 15 7.83 -7.58 18.47
C LYS A 15 9.28 -8.00 18.23
N ASN A 16 9.55 -8.81 17.21
CA ASN A 16 10.87 -9.40 16.94
C ASN A 16 11.69 -8.63 15.92
N GLU A 17 11.21 -7.48 15.44
CA GLU A 17 11.86 -6.72 14.37
C GLU A 17 12.30 -5.34 14.86
N GLU A 18 13.56 -5.00 14.60
CA GLU A 18 14.03 -3.64 14.78
C GLU A 18 13.45 -2.75 13.69
N ILE A 19 12.57 -1.82 14.06
CA ILE A 19 11.86 -0.94 13.13
C ILE A 19 12.44 0.47 13.22
N LYS A 20 13.07 0.92 12.13
CA LYS A 20 13.53 2.31 11.97
C LYS A 20 12.51 3.10 11.15
N ILE A 21 12.00 4.19 11.70
CA ILE A 21 11.14 5.12 10.98
C ILE A 21 12.00 6.12 10.22
N ILE A 22 11.76 6.21 8.90
CA ILE A 22 12.43 7.17 8.01
C ILE A 22 11.39 8.18 7.54
N ASN A 23 11.65 9.46 7.76
CA ASN A 23 10.76 10.52 7.30
C ASN A 23 10.78 10.59 5.77
N SER A 24 9.65 10.29 5.15
CA SER A 24 9.48 10.37 3.71
C SER A 24 8.26 11.20 3.35
N LYS A 25 8.43 12.15 2.44
CA LYS A 25 7.32 12.95 1.90
C LYS A 25 7.35 12.91 0.38
N PRO A 26 6.20 12.91 -0.30
CA PRO A 26 6.16 13.04 -1.75
C PRO A 26 6.69 14.42 -2.16
N ILE A 27 7.65 14.46 -3.08
CA ILE A 27 8.22 15.71 -3.64
C ILE A 27 7.23 16.38 -4.58
N LEU A 28 6.32 15.60 -5.17
CA LEU A 28 5.40 16.08 -6.20
C LEU A 28 4.30 16.93 -5.57
N SER A 29 4.47 18.24 -5.62
CA SER A 29 3.47 19.24 -5.26
C SER A 29 3.47 20.34 -6.31
N LYS A 30 2.30 20.93 -6.56
CA LYS A 30 2.17 22.14 -7.41
C LYS A 30 2.73 23.40 -6.73
N ASN A 31 3.02 23.32 -5.43
CA ASN A 31 3.56 24.44 -4.64
C ASN A 31 5.09 24.33 -4.53
N LEU A 32 5.80 25.29 -5.09
CA LEU A 32 7.27 25.36 -5.11
C LEU A 32 7.89 25.30 -3.72
N LEU A 33 7.28 25.93 -2.71
CA LEU A 33 7.75 25.88 -1.32
C LEU A 33 7.69 24.44 -0.77
N LYS A 34 6.62 23.69 -1.08
CA LYS A 34 6.50 22.28 -0.66
C LYS A 34 7.53 21.39 -1.34
N VAL A 35 7.87 21.69 -2.61
CA VAL A 35 8.93 20.97 -3.35
C VAL A 35 10.28 21.23 -2.70
N PHE A 36 10.57 22.50 -2.35
CA PHE A 36 11.81 22.89 -1.71
C PHE A 36 11.98 22.19 -0.35
N PHE A 37 10.98 22.26 0.53
CA PHE A 37 11.01 21.55 1.81
C PHE A 37 11.06 20.00 1.64
N GLY A 38 10.41 19.48 0.60
CA GLY A 38 10.48 18.05 0.24
C GLY A 38 11.90 17.62 -0.12
N PHE A 39 12.65 18.45 -0.83
CA PHE A 39 14.05 18.20 -1.18
C PHE A 39 14.95 18.11 0.04
N PHE A 40 14.85 19.05 0.98
CA PHE A 40 15.58 18.97 2.24
C PHE A 40 15.22 17.74 3.06
N THR A 41 13.92 17.40 3.11
CA THR A 41 13.49 16.18 3.80
C THR A 41 14.17 14.93 3.24
N ILE A 42 14.37 14.86 1.92
CA ILE A 42 15.05 13.73 1.28
C ILE A 42 16.53 13.72 1.62
N ILE A 43 17.20 14.87 1.61
CA ILE A 43 18.61 14.95 1.97
C ILE A 43 18.82 14.47 3.41
N PHE A 44 18.04 14.96 4.37
CA PHE A 44 18.12 14.50 5.77
C PHE A 44 17.80 13.02 5.91
N SER A 45 16.77 12.54 5.19
CA SER A 45 16.42 11.12 5.17
C SER A 45 17.53 10.24 4.58
N LEU A 46 18.25 10.75 3.59
CA LEU A 46 19.39 10.07 2.99
C LEU A 46 20.56 9.96 3.98
N PHE A 47 20.91 11.05 4.68
CA PHE A 47 21.95 11.03 5.72
C PHE A 47 21.58 10.08 6.86
N ASP A 48 20.34 10.12 7.36
CA ASP A 48 19.88 9.19 8.40
C ASP A 48 19.96 7.74 7.93
N SER A 49 19.62 7.50 6.65
CA SER A 49 19.73 6.17 6.03
C SER A 49 21.19 5.71 5.89
N LEU A 50 22.12 6.59 5.52
CA LEU A 50 23.55 6.28 5.43
C LEU A 50 24.10 5.88 6.80
N ILE A 51 23.85 6.69 7.84
CA ILE A 51 24.28 6.40 9.20
C ILE A 51 23.71 5.06 9.68
N PHE A 52 22.43 4.82 9.41
CA PHE A 52 21.78 3.57 9.78
C PHE A 52 22.42 2.36 9.10
N LEU A 53 22.67 2.42 7.78
CA LEU A 53 23.26 1.32 7.03
C LEU A 53 24.73 1.05 7.42
N ILE A 54 25.50 2.11 7.74
CA ILE A 54 26.88 1.96 8.23
C ILE A 54 26.91 1.22 9.57
N LYS A 55 25.93 1.49 10.45
CA LYS A 55 25.79 0.81 11.74
C LYS A 55 25.32 -0.63 11.60
N GLN A 56 24.31 -0.88 10.78
CA GLN A 56 23.66 -2.20 10.64
C GLN A 56 24.42 -3.16 9.72
N LYS A 57 25.21 -2.62 8.79
CA LYS A 57 26.02 -3.40 7.83
C LYS A 57 25.24 -4.55 7.14
N PRO A 58 24.05 -4.29 6.58
CA PRO A 58 23.26 -5.32 5.93
C PRO A 58 23.96 -5.83 4.67
N LYS A 59 23.83 -7.13 4.38
CA LYS A 59 24.41 -7.75 3.18
C LYS A 59 23.57 -7.50 1.93
N LEU A 60 22.31 -7.12 2.10
CA LEU A 60 21.32 -6.92 1.02
C LEU A 60 20.22 -5.99 1.50
N ILE A 61 19.73 -5.13 0.60
CA ILE A 61 18.52 -4.32 0.80
C ILE A 61 17.42 -4.79 -0.15
N ILE A 62 16.21 -4.94 0.38
CA ILE A 62 15.01 -5.18 -0.40
C ILE A 62 14.15 -3.92 -0.37
N GLY A 63 13.99 -3.26 -1.51
CA GLY A 63 13.17 -2.06 -1.68
C GLY A 63 11.77 -2.42 -2.16
N MET A 64 10.75 -2.14 -1.34
CA MET A 64 9.34 -2.45 -1.64
C MET A 64 8.62 -1.31 -2.39
N GLY A 65 9.37 -0.34 -2.91
CA GLY A 65 8.82 0.83 -3.59
C GLY A 65 8.28 1.89 -2.62
N GLY A 66 7.67 2.93 -3.19
CA GLY A 66 7.21 4.09 -2.41
C GLY A 66 8.34 5.02 -1.97
N TYR A 67 7.97 6.21 -1.47
CA TYR A 67 8.96 7.23 -1.08
C TYR A 67 9.79 6.82 0.14
N SER A 68 9.24 5.98 1.03
CA SER A 68 9.95 5.48 2.22
C SER A 68 11.14 4.58 1.88
N SER A 69 11.12 3.88 0.75
CA SER A 69 12.22 3.03 0.34
C SER A 69 13.29 3.78 -0.48
N PHE A 70 12.99 5.00 -0.95
CA PHE A 70 13.92 5.74 -1.80
C PHE A 70 15.25 6.02 -1.11
N SER A 71 15.21 6.69 0.05
CA SER A 71 16.42 7.13 0.76
C SER A 71 17.29 5.98 1.19
N ILE A 72 16.69 4.91 1.72
CA ILE A 72 17.46 3.74 2.18
C ILE A 72 18.08 2.96 1.01
N CYS A 73 17.36 2.79 -0.10
CA CYS A 73 17.90 2.11 -1.29
C CYS A 73 18.98 2.96 -1.97
N PHE A 74 18.81 4.29 -2.02
CA PHE A 74 19.83 5.15 -2.61
C PHE A 74 21.09 5.22 -1.72
N ALA A 75 20.93 5.26 -0.40
CA ALA A 75 22.03 5.12 0.55
C ALA A 75 22.78 3.78 0.39
N ALA A 76 22.04 2.69 0.19
CA ALA A 76 22.61 1.37 -0.07
C ALA A 76 23.46 1.36 -1.37
N PHE A 77 22.99 2.03 -2.42
CA PHE A 77 23.77 2.21 -3.64
C PHE A 77 25.08 2.94 -3.38
N ILE A 78 25.06 4.07 -2.64
CA ILE A 78 26.28 4.84 -2.28
C ILE A 78 27.26 3.96 -1.51
N LEU A 79 26.76 3.10 -0.61
CA LEU A 79 27.59 2.19 0.20
C LEU A 79 27.92 0.87 -0.51
N SER A 80 27.61 0.74 -1.80
CA SER A 80 27.82 -0.49 -2.59
C SER A 80 27.13 -1.72 -2.04
N ILE A 81 26.06 -1.55 -1.26
CA ILE A 81 25.24 -2.64 -0.73
C ILE A 81 24.27 -3.10 -1.84
N PRO A 82 24.20 -4.41 -2.15
CA PRO A 82 23.31 -4.92 -3.18
C PRO A 82 21.83 -4.57 -2.91
N ILE A 83 21.09 -4.21 -3.97
CA ILE A 83 19.67 -3.86 -3.89
C ILE A 83 18.88 -4.80 -4.77
N ILE A 84 17.79 -5.36 -4.21
CA ILE A 84 16.70 -6.00 -4.96
C ILE A 84 15.46 -5.13 -4.77
N LEU A 85 14.78 -4.79 -5.87
CA LEU A 85 13.50 -4.08 -5.83
C LEU A 85 12.36 -5.08 -5.92
N TYR A 86 11.20 -4.74 -5.34
CA TYR A 86 9.96 -5.46 -5.53
C TYR A 86 8.88 -4.50 -6.06
N GLU A 87 8.21 -4.92 -7.13
CA GLU A 87 7.10 -4.16 -7.72
C GLU A 87 5.83 -4.98 -7.72
N ASN A 88 4.83 -4.45 -7.02
CA ASN A 88 3.53 -5.08 -6.83
C ASN A 88 2.47 -4.62 -7.84
N ASN A 89 2.72 -3.50 -8.55
CA ASN A 89 1.75 -2.89 -9.44
C ASN A 89 1.94 -3.34 -10.89
N LEU A 90 0.88 -3.24 -11.69
CA LEU A 90 0.90 -3.46 -13.15
C LEU A 90 1.72 -2.40 -13.92
N VAL A 91 2.00 -1.26 -13.29
CA VAL A 91 2.83 -0.18 -13.83
C VAL A 91 3.93 0.10 -12.82
N ILE A 92 5.18 0.11 -13.28
CA ILE A 92 6.32 0.39 -12.40
C ILE A 92 6.17 1.74 -11.68
N GLY A 93 6.28 1.73 -10.36
CA GLY A 93 6.25 2.93 -9.53
C GLY A 93 7.45 3.86 -9.84
N LYS A 94 7.26 5.17 -9.69
CA LYS A 94 8.29 6.19 -10.00
C LYS A 94 9.60 5.94 -9.25
N VAL A 95 9.53 5.55 -7.99
CA VAL A 95 10.71 5.26 -7.16
C VAL A 95 11.44 4.03 -7.67
N ASN A 96 10.73 2.92 -7.91
CA ASN A 96 11.34 1.71 -8.45
C ASN A 96 11.93 1.95 -9.84
N LYS A 97 11.26 2.75 -10.68
CA LYS A 97 11.77 3.13 -12.01
C LYS A 97 13.08 3.91 -11.91
N PHE A 98 13.18 4.83 -10.96
CA PHE A 98 14.40 5.60 -10.71
C PHE A 98 15.53 4.71 -10.16
N LEU A 99 15.22 3.82 -9.21
CA LEU A 99 16.22 2.97 -8.54
C LEU A 99 16.65 1.75 -9.38
N LEU A 100 15.89 1.38 -10.41
CA LEU A 100 16.16 0.19 -11.23
C LEU A 100 17.58 0.14 -11.85
N PRO A 101 18.18 1.24 -12.35
CA PRO A 101 19.56 1.21 -12.85
C PRO A 101 20.56 0.75 -11.78
N PHE A 102 20.34 1.12 -10.53
CA PHE A 102 21.23 0.85 -9.39
C PHE A 102 20.95 -0.50 -8.72
N ALA A 103 19.81 -1.13 -8.99
CA ALA A 103 19.44 -2.42 -8.43
C ALA A 103 20.07 -3.58 -9.21
N LYS A 104 20.42 -4.66 -8.51
CA LYS A 104 20.84 -5.93 -9.14
C LYS A 104 19.68 -6.59 -9.88
N LYS A 105 18.50 -6.64 -9.25
CA LYS A 105 17.29 -7.24 -9.81
C LYS A 105 16.06 -6.50 -9.35
N ILE A 106 14.96 -6.67 -10.09
CA ILE A 106 13.61 -6.31 -9.68
C ILE A 106 12.73 -7.55 -9.73
N ALA A 107 12.20 -7.95 -8.58
CA ALA A 107 11.18 -8.97 -8.46
C ALA A 107 9.81 -8.34 -8.76
N VAL A 108 8.99 -9.01 -9.54
CA VAL A 108 7.71 -8.49 -10.00
C VAL A 108 6.56 -9.44 -9.68
N SER A 109 5.40 -8.88 -9.30
CA SER A 109 4.21 -9.65 -8.98
C SER A 109 3.51 -10.22 -10.21
N THR A 110 3.74 -9.64 -11.39
CA THR A 110 3.16 -10.07 -12.68
C THR A 110 4.18 -9.91 -13.80
N GLU A 111 4.12 -10.79 -14.80
CA GLU A 111 5.04 -10.77 -15.96
C GLU A 111 4.83 -9.56 -16.87
N ASN A 112 3.63 -9.01 -16.91
CA ASN A 112 3.21 -7.95 -17.82
C ASN A 112 3.29 -6.54 -17.22
N ILE A 113 4.35 -6.23 -16.45
CA ILE A 113 4.53 -4.89 -15.89
C ILE A 113 4.83 -3.87 -16.98
N LYS A 114 4.02 -2.82 -17.04
CA LYS A 114 4.21 -1.69 -17.95
C LYS A 114 5.32 -0.75 -17.43
N GLY A 115 6.12 -0.22 -18.38
CA GLY A 115 7.16 0.78 -18.07
C GLY A 115 8.54 0.19 -17.75
N LEU A 116 8.72 -1.12 -17.76
CA LEU A 116 10.01 -1.80 -17.69
C LEU A 116 10.58 -1.96 -19.10
N LYS A 117 11.63 -1.19 -19.41
CA LYS A 117 12.31 -1.25 -20.71
C LYS A 117 13.34 -2.40 -20.79
N ASN A 118 14.04 -2.69 -19.70
CA ASN A 118 15.08 -3.72 -19.66
C ASN A 118 14.60 -4.93 -18.85
N LYS A 119 14.39 -6.05 -19.54
CA LYS A 119 13.91 -7.31 -18.91
C LYS A 119 15.03 -8.14 -18.28
N ASN A 120 16.30 -7.85 -18.52
CA ASN A 120 17.43 -8.65 -18.00
C ASN A 120 17.54 -8.64 -16.46
N LYS A 121 17.03 -7.58 -15.82
CA LYS A 121 16.99 -7.47 -14.34
C LYS A 121 15.69 -7.97 -13.73
N VAL A 122 14.70 -8.37 -14.54
CA VAL A 122 13.36 -8.74 -14.07
C VAL A 122 13.34 -10.22 -13.67
N SER A 123 12.76 -10.49 -12.52
CA SER A 123 12.46 -11.86 -12.05
C SER A 123 11.01 -11.91 -11.60
N PHE A 124 10.23 -12.84 -12.13
CA PHE A 124 8.87 -13.07 -11.68
C PHE A 124 8.89 -13.76 -10.31
N SER A 125 8.21 -13.19 -9.32
CA SER A 125 8.08 -13.74 -7.96
C SER A 125 6.63 -13.97 -7.53
N GLY A 126 5.68 -13.46 -8.29
CA GLY A 126 4.28 -13.44 -7.87
C GLY A 126 3.99 -12.43 -6.74
N TYR A 127 2.75 -12.47 -6.26
CA TYR A 127 2.31 -11.61 -5.16
C TYR A 127 2.81 -12.16 -3.81
N LEU A 128 3.36 -11.29 -2.98
CA LEU A 128 3.70 -11.60 -1.60
C LEU A 128 2.42 -11.56 -0.76
N LEU A 129 1.83 -12.71 -0.54
CA LEU A 129 0.60 -12.85 0.23
C LEU A 129 0.91 -13.21 1.67
N ARG A 130 0.03 -12.81 2.59
CA ARG A 130 0.08 -13.21 4.00
C ARG A 130 -0.23 -14.70 4.11
N LYS A 131 0.40 -15.38 5.08
CA LYS A 131 0.20 -16.83 5.30
C LYS A 131 -1.26 -17.21 5.51
N GLU A 132 -2.01 -16.35 6.17
CA GLU A 132 -3.44 -16.55 6.46
C GLU A 132 -4.29 -16.71 5.21
N ILE A 133 -3.88 -16.10 4.09
CA ILE A 133 -4.60 -16.23 2.81
C ILE A 133 -4.52 -17.66 2.27
N PHE A 134 -3.40 -18.35 2.50
CA PHE A 134 -3.22 -19.75 2.06
C PHE A 134 -4.00 -20.74 2.92
N THR A 135 -4.38 -20.36 4.15
CA THR A 135 -5.13 -21.21 5.09
C THR A 135 -6.64 -21.02 4.97
N ILE A 136 -7.10 -20.02 4.21
CA ILE A 136 -8.53 -19.81 3.98
C ILE A 136 -9.07 -21.02 3.19
N GLN A 137 -9.76 -21.92 3.88
CA GLN A 137 -10.51 -22.96 3.24
C GLN A 137 -11.63 -22.32 2.39
N LYS A 138 -11.77 -22.77 1.16
CA LYS A 138 -12.92 -22.43 0.33
C LYS A 138 -14.16 -23.13 0.91
N ASN A 139 -14.68 -22.61 1.99
CA ASN A 139 -16.01 -22.96 2.43
C ASN A 139 -16.97 -22.42 1.36
N HIS A 140 -17.28 -23.25 0.38
CA HIS A 140 -18.43 -23.05 -0.48
C HIS A 140 -19.71 -23.26 0.35
N SER A 141 -19.92 -22.38 1.35
CA SER A 141 -21.27 -22.23 1.86
C SER A 141 -22.11 -21.81 0.66
N LYS A 142 -23.07 -22.66 0.29
CA LYS A 142 -24.10 -22.29 -0.68
C LYS A 142 -24.83 -21.09 -0.06
N PHE A 143 -24.36 -19.88 -0.39
CA PHE A 143 -25.13 -18.69 -0.14
C PHE A 143 -26.41 -18.86 -0.96
N GLU A 144 -27.53 -19.10 -0.30
CA GLU A 144 -28.82 -18.93 -0.94
C GLU A 144 -28.92 -17.46 -1.35
N LYS A 145 -28.73 -17.22 -2.65
CA LYS A 145 -28.80 -15.87 -3.21
C LYS A 145 -30.25 -15.41 -3.21
N LYS A 146 -30.71 -14.86 -2.10
CA LYS A 146 -32.00 -14.17 -2.05
C LYS A 146 -31.89 -12.73 -2.58
N ASP A 147 -30.76 -12.06 -2.29
CA ASP A 147 -30.55 -10.65 -2.66
C ASP A 147 -29.15 -10.42 -3.22
N LEU A 148 -28.97 -9.29 -3.93
CA LEU A 148 -27.68 -8.84 -4.45
C LEU A 148 -26.74 -8.54 -3.28
N SER A 149 -25.60 -9.20 -3.21
CA SER A 149 -24.54 -8.92 -2.22
C SER A 149 -23.47 -8.05 -2.80
N ILE A 150 -23.23 -6.89 -2.22
CA ILE A 150 -22.24 -5.89 -2.65
C ILE A 150 -21.08 -5.90 -1.66
N LEU A 151 -19.89 -6.30 -2.11
CA LEU A 151 -18.65 -6.22 -1.34
C LEU A 151 -17.84 -5.00 -1.76
N ILE A 152 -17.56 -4.09 -0.82
CA ILE A 152 -16.81 -2.87 -1.03
C ILE A 152 -15.49 -2.97 -0.27
N ILE A 153 -14.39 -3.09 -1.02
CA ILE A 153 -13.03 -3.19 -0.47
C ILE A 153 -12.16 -2.13 -1.12
N GLY A 154 -11.32 -1.49 -0.33
CA GLY A 154 -10.34 -0.53 -0.82
C GLY A 154 -9.05 -0.57 -0.01
N GLY A 155 -7.94 -0.08 -0.58
CA GLY A 155 -6.76 0.28 0.22
C GLY A 155 -7.08 1.43 1.17
N SER A 156 -6.17 1.77 2.09
CA SER A 156 -6.40 2.77 3.15
C SER A 156 -6.95 4.12 2.65
N GLN A 157 -6.51 4.58 1.48
CA GLN A 157 -7.04 5.82 0.87
C GLN A 157 -8.38 5.61 0.16
N SER A 158 -8.55 4.48 -0.52
CA SER A 158 -9.80 4.15 -1.22
C SER A 158 -10.95 3.89 -0.25
N ALA A 159 -10.69 3.27 0.90
CA ALA A 159 -11.70 3.07 1.94
C ALA A 159 -12.30 4.40 2.39
N LYS A 160 -11.49 5.46 2.54
CA LYS A 160 -11.98 6.80 2.88
C LYS A 160 -12.91 7.37 1.82
N ILE A 161 -12.51 7.33 0.54
CA ILE A 161 -13.31 7.83 -0.59
C ILE A 161 -14.61 7.04 -0.72
N PHE A 162 -14.57 5.72 -0.60
CA PHE A 162 -15.76 4.88 -0.68
C PHE A 162 -16.75 5.16 0.45
N SER A 163 -16.25 5.46 1.65
CA SER A 163 -17.07 5.84 2.79
C SER A 163 -17.78 7.18 2.59
N GLU A 164 -17.24 8.07 1.78
CA GLU A 164 -17.82 9.38 1.46
C GLU A 164 -18.82 9.31 0.29
N LEU A 165 -18.49 8.55 -0.75
CA LEU A 165 -19.26 8.55 -2.00
C LEU A 165 -20.36 7.48 -2.06
N LEU A 166 -20.07 6.26 -1.58
CA LEU A 166 -20.96 5.12 -1.79
C LEU A 166 -22.28 5.20 -1.02
N PRO A 167 -22.39 5.78 0.18
CA PRO A 167 -23.69 5.89 0.82
C PRO A 167 -24.74 6.58 -0.05
N SER A 168 -24.38 7.66 -0.73
CA SER A 168 -25.32 8.39 -1.62
C SER A 168 -25.75 7.56 -2.84
N VAL A 169 -24.86 6.72 -3.37
CA VAL A 169 -25.16 5.83 -4.49
C VAL A 169 -26.10 4.70 -4.04
N LEU A 170 -25.79 4.07 -2.90
CA LEU A 170 -26.59 2.98 -2.33
C LEU A 170 -28.00 3.45 -1.95
N ILE A 171 -28.13 4.69 -1.44
CA ILE A 171 -29.43 5.32 -1.18
C ILE A 171 -30.26 5.36 -2.47
N LYS A 172 -29.70 5.87 -3.56
CA LYS A 172 -30.39 5.94 -4.85
C LYS A 172 -30.79 4.56 -5.37
N CYS A 173 -29.90 3.57 -5.25
CA CYS A 173 -30.22 2.19 -5.64
C CYS A 173 -31.41 1.65 -4.83
N HIS A 174 -31.41 1.86 -3.53
CA HIS A 174 -32.49 1.40 -2.63
C HIS A 174 -33.83 2.10 -2.95
N GLN A 175 -33.80 3.42 -3.19
CA GLN A 175 -34.97 4.21 -3.61
C GLN A 175 -35.57 3.75 -4.95
N ASN A 176 -34.75 3.20 -5.84
CA ASN A 176 -35.19 2.58 -7.10
C ASN A 176 -35.63 1.11 -6.93
N GLY A 177 -35.84 0.64 -5.71
CA GLY A 177 -36.36 -0.69 -5.42
C GLY A 177 -35.36 -1.84 -5.54
N ILE A 178 -34.06 -1.54 -5.69
CA ILE A 178 -33.02 -2.58 -5.77
C ILE A 178 -32.78 -3.10 -4.36
N LYS A 179 -33.03 -4.40 -4.14
CA LYS A 179 -32.74 -5.08 -2.87
C LYS A 179 -31.29 -5.60 -2.89
N PHE A 180 -30.54 -5.27 -1.85
CA PHE A 180 -29.15 -5.70 -1.69
C PHE A 180 -28.74 -5.71 -0.21
N GLN A 181 -27.67 -6.46 0.08
CA GLN A 181 -26.90 -6.37 1.32
C GLN A 181 -25.51 -5.82 1.02
N VAL A 182 -24.92 -5.09 1.98
CA VAL A 182 -23.63 -4.42 1.81
C VAL A 182 -22.60 -4.93 2.81
N PHE A 183 -21.45 -5.33 2.32
CA PHE A 183 -20.25 -5.62 3.11
C PHE A 183 -19.21 -4.56 2.79
N GLN A 184 -18.93 -3.63 3.69
CA GLN A 184 -18.05 -2.50 3.40
C GLN A 184 -16.89 -2.40 4.37
N GLN A 185 -15.68 -2.34 3.79
CA GLN A 185 -14.49 -1.92 4.51
C GLN A 185 -14.50 -0.41 4.71
N CYS A 186 -14.32 0.05 5.96
CA CYS A 186 -14.22 1.47 6.29
C CYS A 186 -13.20 1.71 7.40
N LEU A 187 -12.74 2.96 7.52
CA LEU A 187 -11.87 3.36 8.63
C LEU A 187 -12.68 3.43 9.93
N GLU A 188 -12.06 3.09 11.06
CA GLU A 188 -12.72 3.15 12.38
C GLU A 188 -13.42 4.49 12.63
N GLU A 189 -12.74 5.61 12.30
CA GLU A 189 -13.25 6.98 12.45
C GLU A 189 -14.51 7.29 11.61
N GLN A 190 -14.84 6.45 10.64
CA GLN A 190 -15.97 6.64 9.73
C GLN A 190 -17.11 5.67 9.99
N GLN A 191 -16.87 4.63 10.80
CA GLN A 191 -17.83 3.55 11.01
C GLN A 191 -19.18 4.04 11.57
N ASP A 192 -19.16 4.87 12.59
CA ASP A 192 -20.40 5.33 13.24
C ASP A 192 -21.26 6.15 12.26
N LYS A 193 -20.63 7.06 11.52
CA LYS A 193 -21.33 7.88 10.52
C LYS A 193 -22.00 7.03 9.44
N ILE A 194 -21.28 6.03 8.92
CA ILE A 194 -21.81 5.14 7.87
C ILE A 194 -22.91 4.26 8.43
N LYS A 195 -22.71 3.72 9.64
CA LYS A 195 -23.69 2.90 10.33
C LYS A 195 -25.02 3.63 10.56
N ASP A 196 -24.97 4.90 10.92
CA ASP A 196 -26.18 5.72 11.11
C ASP A 196 -26.93 5.95 9.78
N ILE A 197 -26.19 6.22 8.69
CA ILE A 197 -26.78 6.37 7.36
C ILE A 197 -27.47 5.07 6.93
N TYR A 198 -26.78 3.93 7.06
CA TYR A 198 -27.30 2.65 6.59
C TYR A 198 -28.47 2.12 7.43
N LYS A 199 -28.46 2.34 8.74
CA LYS A 199 -29.60 2.01 9.61
C LYS A 199 -30.89 2.76 9.21
N ARG A 200 -30.77 4.04 8.84
CA ARG A 200 -31.94 4.84 8.40
C ARG A 200 -32.58 4.32 7.12
N LEU A 201 -31.83 3.57 6.33
CA LEU A 201 -32.27 3.06 5.03
C LEU A 201 -32.86 1.64 5.11
N ASN A 202 -32.76 1.01 6.27
CA ASN A 202 -33.32 -0.32 6.55
C ASN A 202 -32.91 -1.41 5.54
N PHE A 203 -31.63 -1.40 5.11
CA PHE A 203 -31.06 -2.52 4.37
C PHE A 203 -29.96 -3.23 5.19
N ASP A 204 -29.70 -4.49 4.86
CA ASP A 204 -28.69 -5.28 5.55
C ASP A 204 -27.29 -4.81 5.23
N PHE A 205 -26.46 -4.59 6.26
CA PHE A 205 -25.07 -4.22 6.09
C PHE A 205 -24.14 -4.78 7.17
N LYS A 206 -22.88 -4.96 6.78
CA LYS A 206 -21.79 -5.28 7.70
C LYS A 206 -20.59 -4.38 7.39
N LEU A 207 -20.13 -3.62 8.39
CA LEU A 207 -18.90 -2.81 8.32
C LEU A 207 -17.74 -3.58 8.96
N PHE A 208 -16.51 -3.46 8.41
CA PHE A 208 -15.29 -4.08 8.92
C PHE A 208 -14.04 -3.28 8.57
#